data_94c131d98ed3ca1cbbcf6bcf28778b6f
#
_entry.id   94c131d98ed3ca1cbbcf6bcf28778b6f
#
_cell.length_a   1.000
_cell.length_b   1.000
_cell.length_c   1.000
_cell.angle_alpha   90.00
_cell.angle_beta   90.00
_cell.angle_gamma   90.00
#
_symmetry.space_group_name_H-M   'P 1'
#
loop_
_entity.id
_entity.type
_entity.pdbx_description
1 polymer ?
#
loop_
_entity_poly.entity_id
_entity_poly.type
_entity_poly.pdbx_seq_one_letter_code
_entity_poly.pdbx_strand_id
1 'polypeptide(L)'
;MQNAIMVTKVDKLVYQAHATSTGGRDGNTRSSDGLLDVKLALPREMGGGGGGVNPEQLFAAGYSACFLGAMKFAAGLQKVALPVTTSINATVGIGPIPAGFGIEVQLVVDVPGVDHAVVQAIVDKAHQVCPYSNATRGNIEVTITLA
;
A
#
# COMPACT_ATOMS: atom_id res chain seq x y z
N MET A 1 22.01 14.32 -20.27
CA MET A 1 20.79 15.05 -19.89
C MET A 1 20.18 14.37 -18.66
N GLN A 2 20.07 15.09 -17.55
CA GLN A 2 19.31 14.62 -16.42
C GLN A 2 17.82 14.69 -16.82
N ASN A 3 17.14 13.55 -16.85
CA ASN A 3 15.69 13.55 -16.98
C ASN A 3 15.12 14.24 -15.74
N ALA A 4 14.43 15.36 -15.94
CA ALA A 4 13.74 16.04 -14.85
C ALA A 4 12.73 15.07 -14.24
N ILE A 5 12.85 14.80 -12.94
CA ILE A 5 11.86 14.03 -12.21
C ILE A 5 10.59 14.87 -12.16
N MET A 6 9.54 14.41 -12.83
CA MET A 6 8.24 15.07 -12.79
C MET A 6 7.52 14.68 -11.50
N VAL A 7 7.28 15.67 -10.66
CA VAL A 7 6.52 15.52 -9.42
C VAL A 7 5.05 15.86 -9.70
N THR A 8 4.16 14.93 -9.39
CA THR A 8 2.71 15.18 -9.42
C THR A 8 2.29 15.81 -8.12
N LYS A 9 1.74 17.02 -8.19
CA LYS A 9 1.25 17.76 -7.02
C LYS A 9 -0.24 17.51 -6.82
N VAL A 10 -0.66 17.48 -5.56
CA VAL A 10 -2.07 17.42 -5.21
C VAL A 10 -2.71 18.79 -5.51
N ASP A 11 -3.82 18.79 -6.25
CA ASP A 11 -4.52 20.04 -6.62
C ASP A 11 -5.11 20.74 -5.40
N LYS A 12 -5.71 19.97 -4.48
CA LYS A 12 -6.31 20.47 -3.25
C LYS A 12 -6.26 19.41 -2.17
N LEU A 13 -5.67 19.73 -1.01
CA LEU A 13 -5.68 18.83 0.13
C LEU A 13 -7.10 18.73 0.71
N VAL A 14 -7.61 17.51 0.86
CA VAL A 14 -8.92 17.24 1.47
C VAL A 14 -8.80 16.62 2.85
N TYR A 15 -7.62 16.09 3.20
CA TYR A 15 -7.33 15.49 4.50
C TYR A 15 -5.82 15.40 4.69
N GLN A 16 -5.38 15.53 5.94
CA GLN A 16 -3.98 15.31 6.34
C GLN A 16 -3.95 14.40 7.56
N ALA A 17 -3.16 13.33 7.47
CA ALA A 17 -2.90 12.45 8.59
C ALA A 17 -1.59 12.84 9.26
N HIS A 18 -1.51 12.66 10.58
CA HIS A 18 -0.32 12.96 11.38
C HIS A 18 0.05 11.76 12.23
N ALA A 19 1.32 11.40 12.23
CA ALA A 19 1.87 10.39 13.11
C ALA A 19 3.27 10.80 13.56
N THR A 20 3.65 10.36 14.75
CA THR A 20 4.98 10.61 15.32
C THR A 20 5.62 9.28 15.67
N SER A 21 6.87 9.10 15.28
CA SER A 21 7.65 7.92 15.59
C SER A 21 8.87 8.27 16.42
N THR A 22 9.21 7.40 17.35
CA THR A 22 10.43 7.49 18.16
C THR A 22 11.17 6.15 18.11
N GLY A 23 12.51 6.17 18.27
CA GLY A 23 13.32 4.96 18.32
C GLY A 23 13.53 4.24 16.98
N GLY A 24 13.11 4.83 15.87
CA GLY A 24 13.27 4.22 14.56
C GLY A 24 12.50 2.89 14.46
N ARG A 25 13.19 1.82 14.01
CA ARG A 25 12.57 0.51 13.84
C ARG A 25 12.37 -0.27 15.15
N ASP A 26 12.86 0.23 16.29
CA ASP A 26 12.75 -0.38 17.61
C ASP A 26 12.06 0.51 18.63
N GLY A 27 11.10 1.29 18.21
CA GLY A 27 10.41 2.24 19.07
C GLY A 27 8.92 2.10 19.04
N ASN A 28 8.27 3.22 18.73
CA ASN A 28 6.81 3.31 18.68
C ASN A 28 6.41 4.29 17.58
N THR A 29 5.26 4.05 16.96
CA THR A 29 4.61 5.03 16.09
C THR A 29 3.17 5.22 16.52
N ARG A 30 2.71 6.47 16.52
CA ARG A 30 1.38 6.82 16.99
C ARG A 30 0.80 7.94 16.15
N SER A 31 -0.46 7.76 15.71
CA SER A 31 -1.20 8.84 15.07
C SER A 31 -1.65 9.88 16.07
N SER A 32 -1.91 11.11 15.61
CA SER A 32 -2.30 12.23 16.49
C SER A 32 -3.60 11.96 17.25
N ASP A 33 -4.52 11.17 16.67
CA ASP A 33 -5.77 10.77 17.32
C ASP A 33 -5.62 9.54 18.23
N GLY A 34 -4.44 8.89 18.24
CA GLY A 34 -4.16 7.71 19.04
C GLY A 34 -4.77 6.41 18.52
N LEU A 35 -5.50 6.43 17.39
CA LEU A 35 -6.12 5.22 16.84
C LEU A 35 -5.09 4.26 16.27
N LEU A 36 -4.00 4.78 15.69
CA LEU A 36 -2.82 4.00 15.36
C LEU A 36 -1.81 4.20 16.47
N ASP A 37 -1.48 3.15 17.19
CA ASP A 37 -0.51 3.19 18.29
C ASP A 37 0.12 1.81 18.41
N VAL A 38 1.33 1.65 17.84
CA VAL A 38 1.97 0.34 17.75
C VAL A 38 3.43 0.41 18.16
N LYS A 39 3.86 -0.64 18.87
CA LYS A 39 5.25 -0.89 19.14
C LYS A 39 5.96 -1.35 17.86
N LEU A 40 7.11 -0.76 17.58
CA LEU A 40 7.96 -1.14 16.46
C LEU A 40 9.08 -2.05 16.93
N ALA A 41 9.40 -3.07 16.15
CA ALA A 41 10.55 -3.93 16.40
C ALA A 41 11.15 -4.40 15.08
N LEU A 42 12.47 -4.47 15.04
CA LEU A 42 13.17 -5.03 13.87
C LEU A 42 12.84 -6.52 13.76
N PRO A 43 12.41 -7.00 12.59
CA PRO A 43 12.07 -8.41 12.43
C PRO A 43 13.31 -9.31 12.55
N ARG A 44 13.07 -10.56 12.92
CA ARG A 44 14.15 -11.54 13.11
C ARG A 44 14.95 -11.77 11.83
N GLU A 45 14.28 -11.76 10.69
CA GLU A 45 14.89 -11.92 9.36
C GLU A 45 15.89 -10.81 9.03
N MET A 46 15.79 -9.66 9.70
CA MET A 46 16.70 -8.53 9.56
C MET A 46 17.68 -8.42 10.75
N GLY A 47 17.79 -9.47 11.57
CA GLY A 47 18.70 -9.52 12.72
C GLY A 47 18.15 -8.96 14.02
N GLY A 48 16.85 -8.67 14.08
CA GLY A 48 16.20 -8.15 15.27
C GLY A 48 15.58 -9.21 16.16
N GLY A 49 14.93 -8.79 17.23
CA GLY A 49 14.24 -9.68 18.18
C GLY A 49 12.81 -10.02 17.78
N GLY A 50 12.23 -9.30 16.86
CA GLY A 50 10.81 -9.42 16.55
C GLY A 50 9.93 -8.91 17.69
N GLY A 51 8.64 -9.30 17.66
CA GLY A 51 7.70 -8.96 18.73
C GLY A 51 7.09 -7.57 18.63
N GLY A 52 7.24 -6.91 17.49
CA GLY A 52 6.61 -5.63 17.18
C GLY A 52 6.26 -5.53 15.72
N VAL A 53 5.67 -4.42 15.35
CA VAL A 53 5.30 -4.08 13.98
C VAL A 53 6.51 -3.42 13.30
N ASN A 54 6.58 -3.48 11.97
CA ASN A 54 7.62 -2.82 11.22
C ASN A 54 7.04 -1.92 10.11
N PRO A 55 7.82 -1.00 9.53
CA PRO A 55 7.35 -0.12 8.48
C PRO A 55 6.83 -0.85 7.24
N GLU A 56 7.38 -2.01 6.90
CA GLU A 56 6.96 -2.79 5.74
C GLU A 56 5.54 -3.37 5.95
N GLN A 57 5.22 -3.79 7.18
CA GLN A 57 3.86 -4.22 7.54
C GLN A 57 2.87 -3.05 7.48
N LEU A 58 3.28 -1.88 7.96
CA LEU A 58 2.45 -0.67 7.88
C LEU A 58 2.20 -0.26 6.43
N PHE A 59 3.22 -0.36 5.58
CA PHE A 59 3.09 -0.06 4.15
C PHE A 59 2.14 -1.07 3.48
N ALA A 60 2.27 -2.36 3.77
CA ALA A 60 1.41 -3.40 3.24
C ALA A 60 -0.05 -3.19 3.66
N ALA A 61 -0.29 -2.90 4.93
CA ALA A 61 -1.62 -2.62 5.46
C ALA A 61 -2.23 -1.36 4.81
N GLY A 62 -1.45 -0.29 4.69
CA GLY A 62 -1.89 0.95 4.06
C GLY A 62 -2.22 0.76 2.60
N TYR A 63 -1.34 0.10 1.84
CA TYR A 63 -1.54 -0.09 0.40
C TYR A 63 -2.75 -1.00 0.12
N SER A 64 -2.87 -2.14 0.80
CA SER A 64 -4.00 -3.05 0.60
C SER A 64 -5.34 -2.37 0.91
N ALA A 65 -5.42 -1.60 1.99
CA ALA A 65 -6.62 -0.85 2.35
C ALA A 65 -6.94 0.25 1.33
N CYS A 66 -5.93 1.01 0.93
CA CYS A 66 -6.08 2.09 -0.04
C CYS A 66 -6.52 1.56 -1.41
N PHE A 67 -5.90 0.46 -1.87
CA PHE A 67 -6.23 -0.15 -3.15
C PHE A 67 -7.64 -0.75 -3.14
N LEU A 68 -8.03 -1.40 -2.05
CA LEU A 68 -9.39 -1.93 -1.92
C LEU A 68 -10.44 -0.80 -1.97
N GLY A 69 -10.15 0.34 -1.33
CA GLY A 69 -10.99 1.53 -1.45
C GLY A 69 -11.11 2.04 -2.89
N ALA A 70 -9.99 2.05 -3.62
CA ALA A 70 -9.97 2.41 -5.04
C ALA A 70 -10.76 1.40 -5.90
N MET A 71 -10.71 0.11 -5.56
CA MET A 71 -11.52 -0.91 -6.23
C MET A 71 -13.01 -0.69 -6.01
N LYS A 72 -13.43 -0.35 -4.80
CA LYS A 72 -14.84 -0.03 -4.53
C LYS A 72 -15.32 1.15 -5.36
N PHE A 73 -14.50 2.18 -5.48
CA PHE A 73 -14.79 3.33 -6.34
C PHE A 73 -14.92 2.90 -7.81
N ALA A 74 -13.95 2.14 -8.32
CA ALA A 74 -13.95 1.67 -9.70
C ALA A 74 -15.13 0.74 -10.00
N ALA A 75 -15.46 -0.15 -9.07
CA ALA A 75 -16.62 -1.05 -9.19
C ALA A 75 -17.93 -0.26 -9.25
N GLY A 76 -18.03 0.80 -8.45
CA GLY A 76 -19.19 1.70 -8.48
C GLY A 76 -19.38 2.36 -9.84
N LEU A 77 -18.29 2.76 -10.51
CA LEU A 77 -18.35 3.31 -11.87
C LEU A 77 -18.89 2.30 -12.88
N GLN A 78 -18.61 1.02 -12.69
CA GLN A 78 -19.04 -0.08 -13.55
C GLN A 78 -20.37 -0.70 -13.08
N LYS A 79 -20.96 -0.19 -12.01
CA LYS A 79 -22.19 -0.71 -11.40
C LYS A 79 -22.06 -2.19 -10.98
N VAL A 80 -20.88 -2.56 -10.50
CA VAL A 80 -20.59 -3.88 -9.97
C VAL A 80 -20.52 -3.80 -8.45
N ALA A 81 -21.23 -4.66 -7.76
CA ALA A 81 -21.14 -4.79 -6.30
C ALA A 81 -20.02 -5.79 -5.97
N LEU A 82 -19.02 -5.33 -5.25
CA LEU A 82 -17.98 -6.22 -4.73
C LEU A 82 -18.53 -6.98 -3.51
N PRO A 83 -18.34 -8.31 -3.45
CA PRO A 83 -18.73 -9.07 -2.25
C PRO A 83 -17.98 -8.57 -1.02
N VAL A 84 -18.60 -8.67 0.15
CA VAL A 84 -18.00 -8.24 1.43
C VAL A 84 -16.74 -9.06 1.79
N THR A 85 -16.59 -10.23 1.19
CA THR A 85 -15.42 -11.10 1.34
C THR A 85 -14.25 -10.73 0.43
N THR A 86 -14.38 -9.69 -0.40
CA THR A 86 -13.29 -9.19 -1.22
C THR A 86 -12.10 -8.83 -0.34
N SER A 87 -10.92 -9.30 -0.70
CA SER A 87 -9.70 -9.07 0.06
C SER A 87 -8.52 -8.81 -0.87
N ILE A 88 -7.49 -8.16 -0.32
CA ILE A 88 -6.21 -7.97 -0.97
C ILE A 88 -5.12 -8.43 -0.01
N ASN A 89 -4.29 -9.35 -0.47
CA ASN A 89 -3.06 -9.72 0.24
C ASN A 89 -1.92 -8.89 -0.34
N ALA A 90 -1.31 -8.06 0.50
CA ALA A 90 -0.17 -7.26 0.13
C ALA A 90 1.10 -7.85 0.74
N THR A 91 2.13 -8.01 -0.08
CA THR A 91 3.46 -8.40 0.36
C THR A 91 4.42 -7.27 0.01
N VAL A 92 5.14 -6.76 1.01
CA VAL A 92 6.15 -5.72 0.83
C VAL A 92 7.50 -6.32 1.20
N GLY A 93 8.39 -6.37 0.22
CA GLY A 93 9.77 -6.80 0.41
C GLY A 93 10.71 -5.62 0.53
N ILE A 94 11.79 -5.77 1.28
CA ILE A 94 12.86 -4.78 1.42
C ILE A 94 14.19 -5.43 1.06
N GLY A 95 15.04 -4.67 0.38
CA GLY A 95 16.37 -5.12 0.02
C GLY A 95 17.28 -3.96 -0.38
N PRO A 96 18.59 -4.25 -0.57
CA PRO A 96 19.55 -3.23 -0.97
C PRO A 96 19.31 -2.74 -2.40
N ILE A 97 19.54 -1.45 -2.61
CA ILE A 97 19.65 -0.82 -3.91
C ILE A 97 20.93 0.01 -3.94
N PRO A 98 21.42 0.51 -5.10
CA PRO A 98 22.67 1.28 -5.14
C PRO A 98 22.74 2.45 -4.18
N ALA A 99 21.60 3.14 -3.96
CA ALA A 99 21.54 4.32 -3.08
C ALA A 99 21.23 3.99 -1.61
N GLY A 100 20.99 2.71 -1.25
CA GLY A 100 20.60 2.33 0.11
C GLY A 100 19.69 1.11 0.12
N PHE A 101 18.43 1.31 0.51
CA PHE A 101 17.42 0.26 0.57
C PHE A 101 16.18 0.67 -0.22
N GLY A 102 15.56 -0.30 -0.86
CA GLY A 102 14.32 -0.13 -1.60
C GLY A 102 13.31 -1.18 -1.22
N ILE A 103 12.08 -0.98 -1.68
CA ILE A 103 10.98 -1.92 -1.46
C ILE A 103 10.36 -2.35 -2.79
N GLU A 104 9.75 -3.52 -2.79
CA GLU A 104 8.88 -4.00 -3.86
C GLU A 104 7.54 -4.43 -3.27
N VAL A 105 6.48 -4.44 -4.07
CA VAL A 105 5.13 -4.73 -3.60
C VAL A 105 4.48 -5.77 -4.52
N GLN A 106 3.81 -6.76 -3.91
CA GLN A 106 2.89 -7.66 -4.59
C GLN A 106 1.51 -7.51 -3.98
N LEU A 107 0.50 -7.31 -4.82
CA LEU A 107 -0.90 -7.30 -4.42
C LEU A 107 -1.59 -8.49 -5.08
N VAL A 108 -2.22 -9.34 -4.28
CA VAL A 108 -3.07 -10.43 -4.77
C VAL A 108 -4.51 -10.08 -4.42
N VAL A 109 -5.32 -9.89 -5.46
CA VAL A 109 -6.73 -9.46 -5.33
C VAL A 109 -7.61 -10.67 -5.40
N ASP A 110 -8.46 -10.86 -4.39
CA ASP A 110 -9.43 -11.94 -4.31
C ASP A 110 -10.86 -11.37 -4.27
N VAL A 111 -11.61 -11.61 -5.35
CA VAL A 111 -13.01 -11.19 -5.48
C VAL A 111 -13.84 -12.45 -5.77
N PRO A 112 -14.29 -13.17 -4.72
CA PRO A 112 -15.00 -14.43 -4.91
C PRO A 112 -16.30 -14.26 -5.70
N GLY A 113 -16.53 -15.15 -6.66
CA GLY A 113 -17.80 -15.23 -7.39
C GLY A 113 -18.01 -14.17 -8.47
N VAL A 114 -17.02 -13.36 -8.77
CA VAL A 114 -17.06 -12.36 -9.85
C VAL A 114 -16.13 -12.79 -10.98
N ASP A 115 -16.59 -12.64 -12.22
CA ASP A 115 -15.82 -12.98 -13.41
C ASP A 115 -14.47 -12.23 -13.43
N HIS A 116 -13.40 -12.96 -13.72
CA HIS A 116 -12.03 -12.43 -13.76
C HIS A 116 -11.89 -11.24 -14.73
N ALA A 117 -12.56 -11.26 -15.87
CA ALA A 117 -12.50 -10.14 -16.83
C ALA A 117 -13.09 -8.86 -16.23
N VAL A 118 -14.17 -8.99 -15.47
CA VAL A 118 -14.79 -7.86 -14.75
C VAL A 118 -13.86 -7.36 -13.65
N VAL A 119 -13.29 -8.27 -12.85
CA VAL A 119 -12.36 -7.93 -11.78
C VAL A 119 -11.12 -7.24 -12.35
N GLN A 120 -10.57 -7.74 -13.44
CA GLN A 120 -9.38 -7.14 -14.07
C GLN A 120 -9.63 -5.70 -14.51
N ALA A 121 -10.80 -5.40 -15.10
CA ALA A 121 -11.15 -4.04 -15.47
C ALA A 121 -11.28 -3.11 -14.24
N ILE A 122 -11.82 -3.61 -13.14
CA ILE A 122 -11.90 -2.88 -11.87
C ILE A 122 -10.50 -2.62 -11.31
N VAL A 123 -9.63 -3.63 -11.32
CA VAL A 123 -8.24 -3.53 -10.84
C VAL A 123 -7.44 -2.53 -11.67
N ASP A 124 -7.57 -2.57 -13.00
CA ASP A 124 -6.86 -1.64 -13.89
C ASP A 124 -7.26 -0.19 -13.58
N LYS A 125 -8.54 0.07 -13.38
CA LYS A 125 -9.02 1.40 -12.99
C LYS A 125 -8.58 1.79 -11.59
N ALA A 126 -8.65 0.85 -10.64
CA ALA A 126 -8.21 1.08 -9.26
C ALA A 126 -6.73 1.46 -9.19
N HIS A 127 -5.89 0.83 -10.02
CA HIS A 127 -4.46 1.16 -10.07
C HIS A 127 -4.20 2.59 -10.55
N GLN A 128 -5.07 3.16 -11.36
CA GLN A 128 -4.97 4.56 -11.79
C GLN A 128 -5.47 5.54 -10.72
N VAL A 129 -6.44 5.12 -9.92
CA VAL A 129 -7.11 5.97 -8.93
C VAL A 129 -6.43 5.95 -7.56
N CYS A 130 -5.87 4.81 -7.18
CA CYS A 130 -5.28 4.58 -5.85
C CYS A 130 -4.11 5.54 -5.58
N PRO A 131 -4.17 6.35 -4.51
CA PRO A 131 -3.07 7.26 -4.17
C PRO A 131 -1.74 6.56 -3.96
N TYR A 132 -1.73 5.36 -3.37
CA TYR A 132 -0.49 4.59 -3.19
C TYR A 132 0.06 4.09 -4.52
N SER A 133 -0.80 3.64 -5.44
CA SER A 133 -0.37 3.27 -6.78
C SER A 133 0.23 4.46 -7.52
N ASN A 134 -0.34 5.64 -7.36
CA ASN A 134 0.19 6.87 -7.96
C ASN A 134 1.52 7.30 -7.33
N ALA A 135 1.78 6.92 -6.07
CA ALA A 135 3.06 7.17 -5.40
C ALA A 135 4.13 6.15 -5.80
N THR A 136 3.74 4.93 -6.14
CA THR A 136 4.68 3.81 -6.42
C THR A 136 4.96 3.60 -7.90
N ARG A 137 3.97 3.82 -8.75
CA ARG A 137 4.07 3.57 -10.20
C ARG A 137 5.21 4.33 -10.83
N GLY A 138 6.04 3.62 -11.61
CA GLY A 138 7.20 4.20 -12.27
C GLY A 138 8.39 4.45 -11.35
N ASN A 139 8.29 4.10 -10.07
CA ASN A 139 9.34 4.30 -9.08
C ASN A 139 9.81 2.99 -8.44
N ILE A 140 8.90 2.11 -8.07
CA ILE A 140 9.22 0.77 -7.53
C ILE A 140 8.44 -0.29 -8.29
N GLU A 141 8.90 -1.54 -8.17
CA GLU A 141 8.20 -2.67 -8.76
C GLU A 141 6.93 -2.97 -7.96
N VAL A 142 5.78 -2.95 -8.65
CA VAL A 142 4.48 -3.34 -8.09
C VAL A 142 3.85 -4.36 -9.03
N THR A 143 3.58 -5.55 -8.51
CA THR A 143 2.91 -6.63 -9.24
C THR A 143 1.51 -6.82 -8.67
N ILE A 144 0.50 -6.81 -9.54
CA ILE A 144 -0.90 -7.00 -9.14
C ILE A 144 -1.45 -8.20 -9.89
N THR A 145 -1.92 -9.19 -9.16
CA THR A 145 -2.48 -10.42 -9.72
C THR A 145 -3.84 -10.74 -9.11
N LEU A 146 -4.64 -11.51 -9.82
CA LEU A 146 -5.91 -12.03 -9.31
C LEU A 146 -5.71 -13.41 -8.71
N ALA A 147 -6.37 -13.66 -7.60
CA ALA A 147 -6.40 -14.99 -6.99
C ALA A 147 -7.23 -15.97 -7.82
#